data_30f69f6654856d2fd3056eec3bbf16e1
#
_entry.id   30f69f6654856d2fd3056eec3bbf16e1
#
_cell.length_a   1.000
_cell.length_b   1.000
_cell.length_c   1.000
_cell.angle_alpha   90.00
_cell.angle_beta   90.00
_cell.angle_gamma   90.00
#
_symmetry.space_group_name_H-M   'P 1'
#
loop_
_entity.id
_entity.type
_entity.pdbx_description
1 polymer ?
#
loop_
_entity_poly.entity_id
_entity_poly.type
_entity_poly.pdbx_seq_one_letter_code
_entity_poly.pdbx_strand_id
1 'polypeptide(L)' 'PDHWVSYVVVDQQWKLCLSKDFSYFELFDLEADPLEKKNLAEKETKVVTNLKKKLDNWLASLPEKPTGDVFSSLRNK' A
#
# COMPACT_ATOMS: atom_id res chain seq x y z
N PRO A 1 -5.06 -3.22 12.94
CA PRO A 1 -4.52 -2.34 11.91
C PRO A 1 -4.00 -1.06 12.50
N ASP A 2 -3.01 -0.55 11.84
CA ASP A 2 -2.34 0.63 12.34
C ASP A 2 -3.02 1.88 11.85
N HIS A 3 -2.98 2.90 12.67
CA HIS A 3 -3.62 4.17 12.31
C HIS A 3 -2.92 4.89 11.18
N TRP A 4 -1.65 4.56 10.96
CA TRP A 4 -0.86 5.25 9.96
C TRP A 4 -1.13 4.75 8.54
N VAL A 5 -1.75 3.61 8.38
CA VAL A 5 -1.96 3.02 7.04
C VAL A 5 -3.08 3.75 6.32
N SER A 6 -2.77 4.29 5.15
CA SER A 6 -3.76 4.95 4.29
C SER A 6 -4.02 4.17 3.02
N TYR A 7 -3.04 3.43 2.55
CA TYR A 7 -3.19 2.64 1.32
C TYR A 7 -2.70 1.24 1.55
N VAL A 8 -3.36 0.28 0.91
CA VAL A 8 -2.94 -1.11 0.93
C VAL A 8 -2.99 -1.64 -0.49
N VAL A 9 -1.89 -2.21 -0.95
CA VAL A 9 -1.81 -2.84 -2.26
C VAL A 9 -1.54 -4.31 -2.05
N VAL A 10 -2.42 -5.16 -2.57
CA VAL A 10 -2.25 -6.61 -2.46
C VAL A 10 -2.11 -7.16 -3.87
N ASP A 11 -1.05 -7.92 -4.09
CA ASP A 11 -0.78 -8.54 -5.39
C ASP A 11 -0.12 -9.89 -5.12
N GLN A 12 -0.77 -10.96 -5.53
CA GLN A 12 -0.32 -12.32 -5.27
C GLN A 12 -0.13 -12.50 -3.75
N GLN A 13 1.08 -12.86 -3.31
CA GLN A 13 1.32 -13.05 -1.88
C GLN A 13 1.78 -11.77 -1.18
N TRP A 14 1.96 -10.69 -1.92
CA TRP A 14 2.53 -9.48 -1.36
C TRP A 14 1.47 -8.50 -0.89
N LYS A 15 1.70 -7.90 0.26
CA LYS A 15 0.82 -6.85 0.78
C LYS A 15 1.68 -5.66 1.16
N LEU A 16 1.46 -4.53 0.52
CA LEU A 16 2.18 -3.30 0.81
C LEU A 16 1.24 -2.31 1.49
N CYS A 17 1.61 -1.86 2.67
CA CYS A 17 0.86 -0.86 3.42
C CYS A 17 1.64 0.45 3.38
N LEU A 18 0.97 1.55 3.06
CA LEU A 18 1.63 2.84 2.91
C LEU A 18 0.91 3.92 3.69
N SER A 19 1.68 4.87 4.20
CA SER A 19 1.12 6.05 4.82
C SER A 19 0.59 7.00 3.74
N LYS A 20 -0.16 8.01 4.18
CA LYS A 20 -0.84 8.93 3.27
C LYS A 20 0.13 9.63 2.31
N ASP A 21 1.30 9.99 2.79
CA ASP A 21 2.29 10.68 1.97
C ASP A 21 3.39 9.76 1.46
N PHE A 22 3.22 8.44 1.66
CA PHE A 22 4.18 7.41 1.24
C PHE A 22 5.53 7.51 1.96
N SER A 23 5.60 8.27 3.04
CA SER A 23 6.87 8.42 3.76
C SER A 23 7.20 7.18 4.58
N TYR A 24 6.19 6.38 4.90
CA TYR A 24 6.41 5.15 5.64
C TYR A 24 5.59 4.04 5.00
N PHE A 25 6.18 2.85 4.95
CA PHE A 25 5.50 1.70 4.34
C PHE A 25 6.07 0.41 4.91
N GLU A 26 5.26 -0.64 4.82
CA GLU A 26 5.64 -1.98 5.25
C GLU A 26 5.20 -2.98 4.20
N LEU A 27 6.02 -4.00 3.98
CA LEU A 27 5.74 -5.04 3.01
C LEU A 27 5.71 -6.40 3.69
N PHE A 28 4.69 -7.17 3.39
CA PHE A 28 4.54 -8.51 3.97
C PHE A 28 4.33 -9.54 2.87
N ASP A 29 4.90 -10.74 3.09
CA ASP A 29 4.68 -11.89 2.24
C ASP A 29 3.61 -12.74 2.93
N LEU A 30 2.39 -12.64 2.45
CA LEU A 30 1.27 -13.30 3.12
C LEU A 30 1.34 -14.82 3.04
N GLU A 31 2.07 -15.35 2.08
CA GLU A 31 2.21 -16.79 1.94
C GLU A 31 3.17 -17.35 2.99
N ALA A 32 4.30 -16.68 3.18
CA ALA A 32 5.29 -17.11 4.15
C ALA A 32 4.99 -16.55 5.55
N ASP A 33 4.26 -15.45 5.62
CA ASP A 33 4.05 -14.73 6.89
C ASP A 33 2.61 -14.23 6.97
N PRO A 34 1.64 -15.15 7.09
CA PRO A 34 0.23 -14.74 7.10
C PRO A 34 -0.15 -13.87 8.28
N LEU A 35 0.64 -13.86 9.33
CA LEU A 35 0.35 -13.03 10.49
C LEU A 35 0.97 -11.64 10.39
N GLU A 36 1.68 -11.35 9.29
CA GLU A 36 2.26 -10.04 9.03
C GLU A 36 3.19 -9.57 10.14
N LYS A 37 4.06 -10.45 10.54
CA LYS A 37 4.99 -10.15 11.63
C LYS A 37 6.32 -9.60 11.15
N LYS A 38 6.67 -9.81 9.89
CA LYS A 38 7.98 -9.45 9.38
C LYS A 38 7.88 -8.48 8.23
N ASN A 39 8.28 -7.24 8.47
CA ASN A 39 8.31 -6.21 7.44
C ASN A 39 9.49 -6.44 6.52
N LEU A 40 9.23 -6.66 5.24
CA LEU A 40 10.25 -6.95 4.25
C LEU A 40 10.53 -5.76 3.33
N ALA A 41 10.03 -4.56 3.67
CA ALA A 41 10.15 -3.42 2.78
C ALA A 41 11.58 -3.05 2.44
N GLU A 42 12.49 -3.18 3.40
CA GLU A 42 13.89 -2.85 3.14
C GLU A 42 14.62 -3.94 2.38
N LYS A 43 14.14 -5.16 2.50
CA LYS A 43 14.79 -6.30 1.88
C LYS A 43 14.31 -6.53 0.45
N GLU A 44 13.02 -6.32 0.22
CA GLU A 44 12.39 -6.59 -1.07
C GLU A 44 12.05 -5.29 -1.78
N THR A 45 13.07 -4.49 -2.04
CA THR A 45 12.85 -3.16 -2.59
C THR A 45 12.22 -3.18 -3.97
N LYS A 46 12.52 -4.21 -4.76
CA LYS A 46 11.93 -4.31 -6.09
C LYS A 46 10.43 -4.54 -6.02
N VAL A 47 10.01 -5.37 -5.09
CA VAL A 47 8.59 -5.63 -4.90
C VAL A 47 7.88 -4.35 -4.46
N VAL A 48 8.48 -3.63 -3.52
CA VAL A 48 7.92 -2.37 -3.06
C VAL A 48 7.75 -1.40 -4.23
N THR A 49 8.79 -1.26 -5.04
CA THR A 49 8.75 -0.36 -6.19
C THR A 49 7.63 -0.74 -7.15
N ASN A 50 7.50 -2.03 -7.45
CA ASN A 50 6.47 -2.49 -8.35
C ASN A 50 5.07 -2.22 -7.81
N LEU A 51 4.86 -2.48 -6.53
CA LEU A 51 3.54 -2.27 -5.94
C LEU A 51 3.20 -0.80 -5.83
N LYS A 52 4.19 0.04 -5.51
CA LYS A 52 3.98 1.48 -5.51
C LYS A 52 3.59 1.98 -6.89
N LYS A 53 4.23 1.45 -7.90
CA LYS A 53 3.92 1.83 -9.28
C LYS A 53 2.49 1.47 -9.63
N LYS A 54 2.03 0.30 -9.21
CA LYS A 54 0.65 -0.09 -9.44
C LYS A 54 -0.31 0.85 -8.76
N LEU A 55 0.00 1.25 -7.54
CA LEU A 55 -0.84 2.20 -6.83
C LEU A 55 -0.86 3.56 -7.54
N ASP A 56 0.30 4.04 -7.97
CA ASP A 56 0.38 5.32 -8.68
C ASP A 56 -0.45 5.29 -9.95
N ASN A 57 -0.38 4.19 -10.70
CA ASN A 57 -1.16 4.05 -11.91
C ASN A 57 -2.65 4.06 -11.61
N TRP A 58 -3.04 3.38 -10.54
CA TRP A 58 -4.43 3.35 -10.14
C TRP A 58 -4.92 4.74 -9.75
N LEU A 59 -4.13 5.46 -8.97
CA LEU A 59 -4.50 6.82 -8.55
C LEU A 59 -4.61 7.75 -9.75
N ALA A 60 -3.72 7.60 -10.72
CA ALA A 60 -3.75 8.42 -11.92
C ALA A 60 -4.93 8.11 -12.81
N SER A 61 -5.51 6.93 -12.68
CA SER A 61 -6.62 6.51 -13.51
C SER A 61 -7.98 6.94 -12.97
N LEU A 62 -8.02 7.52 -11.78
CA LEU A 62 -9.28 7.94 -11.20
C LEU A 62 -9.83 9.13 -11.97
N PRO A 63 -11.16 9.17 -12.18
CA PRO A 63 -11.76 10.24 -13.00
C PRO A 63 -11.63 11.62 -12.40
N GLU A 64 -11.48 11.69 -11.08
CA GLU A 64 -11.28 12.97 -10.41
C GLU A 64 -10.10 12.83 -9.49
N LYS A 65 -9.34 13.91 -9.39
CA LYS A 65 -8.25 13.87 -8.45
C LYS A 65 -8.80 13.90 -7.04
N PRO A 66 -8.41 12.95 -6.22
CA PRO A 66 -8.91 12.93 -4.86
C PRO A 66 -8.37 14.12 -4.07
N THR A 67 -9.24 14.73 -3.32
CA THR A 67 -8.80 15.64 -2.29
C THR A 67 -8.50 14.78 -1.08
N GLY A 68 -7.84 15.33 -0.11
CA GLY A 68 -7.51 14.56 1.06
C GLY A 68 -8.72 13.88 1.69
N ASP A 69 -9.82 14.58 1.71
CA ASP A 69 -11.01 14.05 2.33
C ASP A 69 -11.65 12.94 1.56
N VAL A 70 -11.81 13.18 0.28
CA VAL A 70 -12.44 12.19 -0.57
C VAL A 70 -11.64 10.93 -0.58
N PHE A 71 -10.35 11.09 -0.62
CA PHE A 71 -9.50 9.99 -0.77
C PHE A 71 -9.54 9.03 0.39
N SER A 72 -9.66 9.55 1.59
CA SER A 72 -9.68 8.69 2.74
C SER A 72 -10.89 7.79 2.79
N SER A 73 -11.91 8.11 2.02
CA SER A 73 -13.11 7.29 2.06
C SER A 73 -13.08 6.13 1.09
N LEU A 74 -12.06 6.03 0.32
CA LEU A 74 -12.01 4.95 -0.62
C LEU A 74 -11.96 3.62 0.02
N ARG A 75 -11.74 3.68 1.08
CA ARG A 75 -11.69 2.52 1.66
C ARG A 75 -12.58 2.42 2.48
N ASN A 76 -12.75 2.91 2.07
CA ASN A 76 -13.40 3.14 2.67
C ASN A 76 -14.16 3.63 2.30
N LYS A 77 -14.03 3.79 1.74
CA LYS A 77 -14.54 4.23 1.47
C LYS A 77 -14.73 3.72 1.20
#